data_644c011d65e4e29566f9e97e02f695dd
#
_entry.id   644c011d65e4e29566f9e97e02f695dd
#
_cell.length_a   1.000
_cell.length_b   1.000
_cell.length_c   1.000
_cell.angle_alpha   90.00
_cell.angle_beta   90.00
_cell.angle_gamma   90.00
#
_symmetry.space_group_name_H-M   'P 1'
#
loop_
_entity.id
_entity.type
_entity.pdbx_description
1 polymer ?
#
loop_
_entity_poly.entity_id
_entity_poly.type
_entity_poly.pdbx_seq_one_letter_code
_entity_poly.pdbx_strand_id
1 'polypeptide(L)'
;EHGLQCGFCTPGMLITARDIVTRLPDADERRVRLELSGNLCRCTGYVGIVRAIRRVLDERRAGALPASALAPRGLGPVGSHHAGRVAGAASAPLAAAIGGDTPLAFGDGDLGLAGKKPNIEIHQSFVIARPQREVWNFFAQAERVVPCMPGATLSGSRGDRLQGQLAIKLGPIAAAFNGEARMIRDEAMQRGMILGAGRDRLSASRASAEIEYRLSAEQGTAATQVDITVRALLLGPLAQFGRSAIVSDLAARIGDMFARNLEQRMAGSPDAMDETTAPIPAGALLRAVIAARVKKAFARLLGKFRR
;
A
#
# COMPACT_ATOMS: atom_id res chain seq x y z
N GLU A 1 10.33 -28.58 9.84
CA GLU A 1 9.08 -29.27 9.47
C GLU A 1 8.42 -28.70 8.20
N HIS A 2 9.05 -27.70 7.59
CA HIS A 2 8.57 -27.04 6.35
C HIS A 2 7.11 -26.53 6.44
N GLY A 3 6.72 -26.03 7.60
CA GLY A 3 5.38 -25.49 7.87
C GLY A 3 5.18 -24.03 7.37
N LEU A 4 6.16 -23.44 6.70
CA LEU A 4 6.14 -22.04 6.23
C LEU A 4 6.43 -21.98 4.73
N GLN A 5 5.57 -21.23 4.00
CA GLN A 5 5.82 -20.89 2.59
C GLN A 5 5.61 -19.39 2.39
N CYS A 6 4.38 -18.92 2.08
CA CYS A 6 4.14 -17.49 1.86
C CYS A 6 4.13 -16.65 3.16
N GLY A 7 3.98 -17.27 4.33
CA GLY A 7 4.00 -16.60 5.64
C GLY A 7 2.70 -15.89 6.06
N PHE A 8 1.70 -15.82 5.19
CA PHE A 8 0.48 -15.05 5.46
C PHE A 8 -0.35 -15.58 6.64
N CYS A 9 -0.48 -16.90 6.75
CA CYS A 9 -1.19 -17.54 7.87
C CYS A 9 -0.33 -17.65 9.14
N THR A 10 0.97 -17.43 9.06
CA THR A 10 1.93 -17.73 10.14
C THR A 10 1.62 -17.05 11.47
N PRO A 11 1.24 -15.76 11.53
CA PRO A 11 0.92 -15.11 12.80
C PRO A 11 -0.26 -15.81 13.53
N GLY A 12 -1.34 -16.11 12.80
CA GLY A 12 -2.48 -16.83 13.37
C GLY A 12 -2.12 -18.27 13.77
N MET A 13 -1.36 -18.98 12.92
CA MET A 13 -0.90 -20.31 13.21
C MET A 13 -0.02 -20.39 14.48
N LEU A 14 0.89 -19.41 14.68
CA LEU A 14 1.75 -19.37 15.87
C LEU A 14 0.97 -19.12 17.16
N ILE A 15 -0.03 -18.22 17.11
CA ILE A 15 -0.88 -17.94 18.28
C ILE A 15 -1.70 -19.18 18.64
N THR A 16 -2.33 -19.81 17.65
CA THR A 16 -3.12 -21.04 17.86
C THR A 16 -2.24 -22.21 18.29
N ALA A 17 -1.05 -22.37 17.69
CA ALA A 17 -0.10 -23.40 18.11
C ALA A 17 0.33 -23.24 19.56
N ARG A 18 0.62 -22.00 20.00
CA ARG A 18 0.95 -21.69 21.40
C ARG A 18 -0.22 -22.03 22.33
N ASP A 19 -1.45 -21.68 21.94
CA ASP A 19 -2.65 -22.02 22.72
C ASP A 19 -2.81 -23.52 22.84
N ILE A 20 -2.68 -24.28 21.74
CA ILE A 20 -2.74 -25.75 21.73
C ILE A 20 -1.69 -26.32 22.69
N VAL A 21 -0.43 -25.93 22.53
CA VAL A 21 0.68 -26.41 23.37
C VAL A 21 0.46 -26.08 24.84
N THR A 22 -0.16 -24.93 25.15
CA THR A 22 -0.38 -24.51 26.54
C THR A 22 -1.58 -25.20 27.18
N ARG A 23 -2.71 -25.25 26.48
CA ARG A 23 -4.00 -25.70 26.98
C ARG A 23 -4.24 -27.20 26.82
N LEU A 24 -3.65 -27.81 25.78
CA LEU A 24 -3.90 -29.19 25.40
C LEU A 24 -2.59 -30.00 25.28
N PRO A 25 -1.85 -30.22 26.39
CA PRO A 25 -0.54 -30.89 26.37
C PRO A 25 -0.57 -32.27 25.78
N ASP A 26 -1.73 -32.95 25.87
CA ASP A 26 -1.92 -34.33 25.42
C ASP A 26 -2.65 -34.45 24.06
N ALA A 27 -2.76 -33.33 23.33
CA ALA A 27 -3.44 -33.32 22.03
C ALA A 27 -2.78 -34.29 21.04
N ASP A 28 -3.59 -35.15 20.44
CA ASP A 28 -3.23 -35.98 19.29
C ASP A 28 -3.29 -35.17 17.98
N GLU A 29 -2.91 -35.80 16.89
CA GLU A 29 -2.92 -35.12 15.59
C GLU A 29 -4.31 -34.66 15.17
N ARG A 30 -5.33 -35.48 15.44
CA ARG A 30 -6.72 -35.15 15.10
C ARG A 30 -7.18 -33.92 15.86
N ARG A 31 -6.85 -33.83 17.14
CA ARG A 31 -7.18 -32.68 17.97
C ARG A 31 -6.44 -31.42 17.51
N VAL A 32 -5.14 -31.54 17.19
CA VAL A 32 -4.37 -30.42 16.63
C VAL A 32 -5.00 -29.88 15.34
N ARG A 33 -5.41 -30.78 14.43
CA ARG A 33 -6.09 -30.37 13.18
C ARG A 33 -7.43 -29.67 13.43
N LEU A 34 -8.19 -30.15 14.42
CA LEU A 34 -9.46 -29.52 14.78
C LEU A 34 -9.26 -28.11 15.34
N GLU A 35 -8.31 -27.92 16.21
CA GLU A 35 -7.99 -26.61 16.80
C GLU A 35 -7.47 -25.61 15.76
N LEU A 36 -6.80 -26.10 14.70
CA LEU A 36 -6.33 -25.28 13.59
C LEU A 36 -7.44 -24.90 12.59
N SER A 37 -8.65 -25.42 12.71
CA SER A 37 -9.72 -25.26 11.71
C SER A 37 -10.09 -23.79 11.42
N GLY A 38 -9.87 -22.89 12.38
CA GLY A 38 -10.08 -21.43 12.20
C GLY A 38 -8.96 -20.70 11.44
N ASN A 39 -7.82 -21.37 11.16
CA ASN A 39 -6.67 -20.78 10.50
C ASN A 39 -6.49 -21.38 9.11
N LEU A 40 -6.75 -20.58 8.07
CA LEU A 40 -6.66 -21.05 6.69
C LEU A 40 -5.24 -20.89 6.13
N CYS A 41 -4.66 -21.99 5.66
CA CYS A 41 -3.41 -22.04 4.90
C CYS A 41 -3.65 -22.64 3.52
N ARG A 42 -3.35 -21.90 2.45
CA ARG A 42 -3.50 -22.36 1.06
C ARG A 42 -2.23 -23.00 0.51
N CYS A 43 -1.09 -22.85 1.17
CA CYS A 43 0.22 -23.19 0.62
C CYS A 43 0.73 -24.56 1.05
N THR A 44 0.63 -24.91 2.35
CA THR A 44 1.38 -26.01 2.95
C THR A 44 0.62 -27.32 3.04
N GLY A 45 -0.69 -27.33 2.82
CA GLY A 45 -1.55 -28.49 3.08
C GLY A 45 -1.59 -28.92 4.55
N TYR A 46 -1.14 -28.05 5.46
CA TYR A 46 -1.11 -28.21 6.94
C TYR A 46 -0.13 -29.28 7.47
N VAL A 47 0.41 -30.18 6.64
CA VAL A 47 1.21 -31.32 7.10
C VAL A 47 2.44 -30.85 7.92
N GLY A 48 3.21 -29.90 7.40
CA GLY A 48 4.38 -29.37 8.10
C GLY A 48 4.02 -28.59 9.36
N ILE A 49 2.90 -27.86 9.34
CA ILE A 49 2.39 -27.12 10.50
C ILE A 49 2.00 -28.06 11.63
N VAL A 50 1.22 -29.09 11.31
CA VAL A 50 0.77 -30.09 12.29
C VAL A 50 1.95 -30.87 12.88
N ARG A 51 2.94 -31.24 12.06
CA ARG A 51 4.18 -31.86 12.55
C ARG A 51 4.95 -30.98 13.51
N ALA A 52 5.08 -29.70 13.19
CA ALA A 52 5.77 -28.75 14.05
C ALA A 52 5.10 -28.63 15.42
N ILE A 53 3.77 -28.52 15.46
CA ILE A 53 3.02 -28.46 16.73
C ILE A 53 3.17 -29.75 17.52
N ARG A 54 3.03 -30.90 16.88
CA ARG A 54 3.19 -32.20 17.53
C ARG A 54 4.59 -32.39 18.13
N ARG A 55 5.62 -32.03 17.39
CA ARG A 55 6.99 -32.06 17.89
C ARG A 55 7.14 -31.25 19.17
N VAL A 56 6.61 -30.03 19.23
CA VAL A 56 6.65 -29.19 20.43
C VAL A 56 5.85 -29.81 21.58
N LEU A 57 4.71 -30.45 21.31
CA LEU A 57 3.94 -31.18 22.30
C LEU A 57 4.74 -32.39 22.86
N ASP A 58 5.45 -33.12 22.02
CA ASP A 58 6.30 -34.25 22.44
C ASP A 58 7.51 -33.74 23.28
N GLU A 59 8.15 -32.65 22.87
CA GLU A 59 9.22 -32.00 23.66
C GLU A 59 8.71 -31.51 25.02
N ARG A 60 7.48 -31.00 25.09
CA ARG A 60 6.83 -30.62 26.35
C ARG A 60 6.58 -31.84 27.26
N ARG A 61 6.06 -32.95 26.73
CA ARG A 61 5.83 -34.20 27.48
C ARG A 61 7.13 -34.79 28.00
N ALA A 62 8.21 -34.63 27.24
CA ALA A 62 9.55 -35.05 27.63
C ALA A 62 10.22 -34.12 28.66
N GLY A 63 9.55 -33.01 29.06
CA GLY A 63 10.12 -32.04 29.98
C GLY A 63 11.27 -31.18 29.39
N ALA A 64 11.46 -31.24 28.07
CA ALA A 64 12.55 -30.55 27.40
C ALA A 64 12.31 -29.02 27.23
N LEU A 65 11.05 -28.56 27.42
CA LEU A 65 10.73 -27.13 27.33
C LEU A 65 10.89 -26.43 28.69
N PRO A 66 11.61 -25.30 28.76
CA PRO A 66 11.74 -24.55 30.01
C PRO A 66 10.37 -23.97 30.41
N ALA A 67 10.07 -23.96 31.71
CA ALA A 67 8.82 -23.43 32.25
C ALA A 67 8.56 -21.97 31.85
N SER A 68 9.61 -21.19 31.66
CA SER A 68 9.52 -19.80 31.17
C SER A 68 8.99 -19.65 29.73
N ALA A 69 9.12 -20.69 28.90
CA ALA A 69 8.58 -20.68 27.54
C ALA A 69 7.04 -20.84 27.52
N LEU A 70 6.48 -21.44 28.56
CA LEU A 70 5.04 -21.69 28.69
C LEU A 70 4.34 -20.65 29.58
N ALA A 71 5.09 -19.81 30.30
CA ALA A 71 4.50 -18.78 31.15
C ALA A 71 3.61 -17.82 30.32
N PRO A 72 2.40 -17.48 30.81
CA PRO A 72 1.57 -16.50 30.16
C PRO A 72 2.28 -15.14 30.20
N ARG A 73 2.95 -14.79 29.10
CA ARG A 73 3.44 -13.43 28.89
C ARG A 73 2.25 -12.64 28.43
N GLY A 74 1.85 -11.61 29.21
CA GLY A 74 0.83 -10.68 28.77
C GLY A 74 1.17 -10.17 27.38
N LEU A 75 0.27 -10.34 26.44
CA LEU A 75 0.39 -9.69 25.15
C LEU A 75 0.31 -8.20 25.43
N GLY A 76 1.35 -7.46 25.11
CA GLY A 76 1.30 -6.01 25.13
C GLY A 76 0.22 -5.49 24.17
N PRO A 77 -0.17 -4.23 24.24
CA PRO A 77 -1.11 -3.63 23.32
C PRO A 77 -0.71 -3.93 21.87
N VAL A 78 -1.69 -4.16 21.01
CA VAL A 78 -1.46 -4.42 19.58
C VAL A 78 -0.59 -3.28 19.01
N GLY A 79 0.59 -3.62 18.50
CA GLY A 79 1.58 -2.65 17.97
C GLY A 79 2.74 -2.32 18.92
N SER A 80 2.76 -2.82 20.16
CA SER A 80 3.93 -2.67 21.02
C SER A 80 5.04 -3.64 20.62
N HIS A 81 6.14 -3.13 20.05
CA HIS A 81 7.34 -3.92 19.73
C HIS A 81 8.19 -4.26 20.96
N HIS A 82 7.72 -3.97 22.17
CA HIS A 82 8.45 -4.15 23.43
C HIS A 82 7.64 -5.03 24.37
N ALA A 83 7.67 -6.34 24.16
CA ALA A 83 7.29 -7.32 25.17
C ALA A 83 8.45 -7.43 26.19
N GLY A 84 8.47 -6.58 27.16
CA GLY A 84 9.41 -6.68 28.26
C GLY A 84 9.91 -5.34 28.78
N ARG A 85 9.21 -4.88 29.79
CA ARG A 85 9.46 -3.86 30.81
C ARG A 85 8.39 -2.78 30.84
N VAL A 86 7.31 -3.06 31.51
CA VAL A 86 6.61 -2.02 32.28
C VAL A 86 6.12 -2.65 33.60
N ALA A 87 6.99 -2.69 34.59
CA ALA A 87 6.54 -2.61 35.96
C ALA A 87 6.28 -1.11 36.23
N GLY A 88 5.04 -0.73 36.46
CA GLY A 88 4.70 0.54 37.06
C GLY A 88 4.43 1.72 36.11
N ALA A 89 3.49 1.61 35.19
CA ALA A 89 2.85 2.78 34.61
C ALA A 89 1.32 2.66 34.79
N ALA A 90 0.77 3.61 35.53
CA ALA A 90 -0.66 3.75 35.74
C ALA A 90 -1.40 3.81 34.42
N SER A 91 -2.56 3.16 34.36
CA SER A 91 -3.46 3.12 33.22
C SER A 91 -3.88 4.53 32.80
N ALA A 92 -3.20 5.08 31.78
CA ALA A 92 -3.74 6.22 31.06
C ALA A 92 -4.89 5.75 30.17
N PRO A 93 -6.01 6.49 30.08
CA PRO A 93 -7.17 6.06 29.31
C PRO A 93 -6.81 5.91 27.83
N LEU A 94 -7.26 4.79 27.22
CA LEU A 94 -7.02 4.36 25.84
C LEU A 94 -7.37 5.43 24.77
N ALA A 95 -8.19 6.41 25.12
CA ALA A 95 -8.56 7.52 24.26
C ALA A 95 -7.40 8.47 23.91
N ALA A 96 -6.34 8.53 24.72
CA ALA A 96 -5.19 9.39 24.46
C ALA A 96 -4.15 8.78 23.50
N ALA A 97 -4.23 7.47 23.21
CA ALA A 97 -3.28 6.77 22.32
C ALA A 97 -3.71 6.77 20.84
N ILE A 98 -4.94 7.21 20.52
CA ILE A 98 -5.47 7.24 19.15
C ILE A 98 -5.36 8.64 18.53
N GLY A 99 -5.03 9.66 19.32
CA GLY A 99 -5.02 11.07 18.92
C GLY A 99 -3.65 11.72 18.82
N GLY A 100 -2.63 11.02 18.47
CA GLY A 100 -1.31 11.61 18.21
C GLY A 100 -1.07 11.83 16.71
N ASP A 101 -1.66 12.88 16.14
CA ASP A 101 -1.21 13.52 14.90
C ASP A 101 0.15 14.22 15.12
N THR A 102 1.16 13.46 15.53
CA THR A 102 2.52 13.95 15.40
C THR A 102 2.88 13.82 13.92
N PRO A 103 3.09 14.93 13.20
CA PRO A 103 3.54 14.88 11.83
C PRO A 103 4.80 14.01 11.77
N LEU A 104 4.81 13.02 10.88
CA LEU A 104 6.00 12.21 10.63
C LEU A 104 6.99 13.14 9.92
N ALA A 105 7.92 13.74 10.67
CA ALA A 105 9.00 14.52 10.06
C ALA A 105 9.96 13.57 9.36
N PHE A 106 10.09 13.70 8.04
CA PHE A 106 11.13 13.03 7.26
C PHE A 106 12.29 14.02 7.05
N GLY A 107 13.52 13.56 7.25
CA GLY A 107 14.70 14.33 6.89
C GLY A 107 14.81 14.49 5.36
N ASP A 108 15.57 15.48 4.88
CA ASP A 108 15.76 15.67 3.43
C ASP A 108 16.35 14.44 2.72
N GLY A 109 17.17 13.66 3.40
CA GLY A 109 17.73 12.41 2.89
C GLY A 109 16.76 11.22 2.88
N ASP A 110 15.58 11.35 3.49
CA ASP A 110 14.57 10.30 3.54
C ASP A 110 13.57 10.38 2.38
N LEU A 111 13.51 11.53 1.70
CA LEU A 111 12.59 11.73 0.58
C LEU A 111 13.15 11.15 -0.72
N GLY A 112 12.28 10.53 -1.51
CA GLY A 112 12.64 9.87 -2.75
C GLY A 112 13.36 8.54 -2.53
N LEU A 113 14.03 8.07 -3.57
CA LEU A 113 14.71 6.76 -3.55
C LEU A 113 16.10 6.81 -2.89
N ALA A 114 16.73 7.99 -2.81
CA ALA A 114 18.07 8.17 -2.24
C ALA A 114 19.10 7.16 -2.79
N GLY A 115 19.07 6.90 -4.11
CA GLY A 115 19.93 5.95 -4.79
C GLY A 115 19.54 4.47 -4.66
N LYS A 116 18.47 4.15 -3.94
CA LYS A 116 17.95 2.77 -3.82
C LYS A 116 17.24 2.36 -5.12
N LYS A 117 17.35 1.08 -5.46
CA LYS A 117 16.69 0.54 -6.66
C LYS A 117 15.18 0.48 -6.47
N PRO A 118 14.36 1.06 -7.37
CA PRO A 118 12.92 0.94 -7.32
C PRO A 118 12.47 -0.51 -7.56
N ASN A 119 11.35 -0.90 -6.97
CA ASN A 119 10.67 -2.17 -7.26
C ASN A 119 9.34 -1.98 -8.01
N ILE A 120 8.95 -0.72 -8.24
CA ILE A 120 7.80 -0.31 -9.04
C ILE A 120 8.28 0.78 -9.99
N GLU A 121 7.98 0.62 -11.27
CA GLU A 121 8.23 1.63 -12.30
C GLU A 121 7.00 1.73 -13.21
N ILE A 122 6.51 2.94 -13.42
CA ILE A 122 5.27 3.23 -14.13
C ILE A 122 5.52 4.42 -15.05
N HIS A 123 5.14 4.26 -16.31
CA HIS A 123 5.14 5.35 -17.29
C HIS A 123 3.68 5.62 -17.69
N GLN A 124 3.30 6.88 -17.63
CA GLN A 124 1.97 7.35 -18.02
C GLN A 124 2.11 8.55 -18.93
N SER A 125 1.24 8.61 -19.92
CA SER A 125 1.21 9.71 -20.86
C SER A 125 -0.25 10.03 -21.21
N PHE A 126 -0.62 11.29 -21.13
CA PHE A 126 -1.95 11.78 -21.45
C PHE A 126 -1.92 13.21 -21.99
N VAL A 127 -2.98 13.61 -22.67
CA VAL A 127 -3.13 14.94 -23.24
C VAL A 127 -4.18 15.71 -22.46
N ILE A 128 -3.88 16.98 -22.15
CA ILE A 128 -4.82 17.93 -21.55
C ILE A 128 -5.15 18.98 -22.59
N ALA A 129 -6.44 19.20 -22.88
CA ALA A 129 -6.92 20.16 -23.86
C ALA A 129 -6.82 21.63 -23.35
N ARG A 130 -5.60 22.02 -22.94
CA ARG A 130 -5.24 23.34 -22.42
C ARG A 130 -3.83 23.73 -22.83
N PRO A 131 -3.52 25.04 -22.97
CA PRO A 131 -2.18 25.51 -23.29
C PRO A 131 -1.15 25.09 -22.24
N GLN A 132 0.06 24.75 -22.67
CA GLN A 132 1.15 24.25 -21.81
C GLN A 132 1.43 25.16 -20.61
N ARG A 133 1.40 26.49 -20.82
CA ARG A 133 1.65 27.46 -19.74
C ARG A 133 0.57 27.42 -18.66
N GLU A 134 -0.69 27.19 -19.02
CA GLU A 134 -1.77 27.05 -18.05
C GLU A 134 -1.61 25.77 -17.22
N VAL A 135 -1.32 24.65 -17.88
CA VAL A 135 -1.07 23.36 -17.22
C VAL A 135 0.13 23.47 -16.29
N TRP A 136 1.23 24.09 -16.76
CA TRP A 136 2.43 24.29 -15.96
C TRP A 136 2.17 25.12 -14.68
N ASN A 137 1.42 26.22 -14.81
CA ASN A 137 1.04 27.05 -13.69
C ASN A 137 0.09 26.34 -12.72
N PHE A 138 -0.77 25.46 -13.24
CA PHE A 138 -1.65 24.64 -12.41
C PHE A 138 -0.86 23.62 -11.58
N PHE A 139 0.13 22.97 -12.18
CA PHE A 139 1.03 22.03 -11.49
C PHE A 139 1.89 22.69 -10.40
N ALA A 140 2.03 24.02 -10.40
CA ALA A 140 2.69 24.74 -9.32
C ALA A 140 1.86 24.80 -8.02
N GLN A 141 0.55 24.59 -8.12
CA GLN A 141 -0.38 24.79 -7.01
C GLN A 141 -0.77 23.43 -6.41
N ALA A 142 0.02 22.99 -5.42
CA ALA A 142 -0.17 21.66 -4.81
C ALA A 142 -1.59 21.47 -4.25
N GLU A 143 -2.17 22.51 -3.66
CA GLU A 143 -3.53 22.52 -3.11
C GLU A 143 -4.60 22.24 -4.17
N ARG A 144 -4.30 22.52 -5.44
CA ARG A 144 -5.19 22.26 -6.56
C ARG A 144 -4.91 20.93 -7.25
N VAL A 145 -3.63 20.51 -7.29
CA VAL A 145 -3.20 19.28 -8.00
C VAL A 145 -3.41 18.04 -7.14
N VAL A 146 -3.05 18.10 -5.85
CA VAL A 146 -3.15 16.92 -4.95
C VAL A 146 -4.56 16.34 -4.92
N PRO A 147 -5.64 17.13 -4.81
CA PRO A 147 -6.98 16.59 -4.86
C PRO A 147 -7.40 15.99 -6.21
N CYS A 148 -6.65 16.20 -7.30
CA CYS A 148 -6.89 15.49 -8.56
C CYS A 148 -6.44 14.03 -8.51
N MET A 149 -5.51 13.71 -7.59
CA MET A 149 -5.02 12.34 -7.39
C MET A 149 -5.99 11.55 -6.52
N PRO A 150 -6.61 10.46 -7.04
CA PRO A 150 -7.54 9.66 -6.28
C PRO A 150 -6.95 9.10 -5.00
N GLY A 151 -7.60 9.36 -3.86
CA GLY A 151 -7.17 8.93 -2.54
C GLY A 151 -6.06 9.76 -1.91
N ALA A 152 -5.61 10.84 -2.55
CA ALA A 152 -4.64 11.76 -1.97
C ALA A 152 -5.36 12.89 -1.21
N THR A 153 -4.84 13.22 -0.03
CA THR A 153 -5.27 14.37 0.77
C THR A 153 -4.05 15.16 1.23
N LEU A 154 -4.13 16.48 1.14
CA LEU A 154 -3.10 17.38 1.62
C LEU A 154 -3.49 17.86 3.03
N SER A 155 -2.58 17.69 3.99
CA SER A 155 -2.76 18.15 5.37
C SER A 155 -1.99 19.44 5.67
N GLY A 156 -0.98 19.77 4.87
CA GLY A 156 -0.20 20.99 4.99
C GLY A 156 0.77 21.18 3.84
N SER A 157 1.11 22.46 3.58
CA SER A 157 2.17 22.81 2.64
C SER A 157 3.06 23.91 3.26
N ARG A 158 4.36 23.84 3.02
CA ARG A 158 5.33 24.84 3.45
C ARG A 158 6.45 24.96 2.42
N GLY A 159 6.37 25.97 1.57
CA GLY A 159 7.30 26.15 0.47
C GLY A 159 7.22 24.99 -0.53
N ASP A 160 8.34 24.30 -0.73
CA ASP A 160 8.44 23.13 -1.61
C ASP A 160 8.03 21.79 -0.95
N ARG A 161 7.72 21.81 0.35
CA ARG A 161 7.34 20.62 1.13
C ARG A 161 5.83 20.51 1.30
N LEU A 162 5.34 19.32 1.10
CA LEU A 162 3.94 18.93 1.18
C LEU A 162 3.79 17.82 2.22
N GLN A 163 2.79 17.91 3.07
CA GLN A 163 2.41 16.85 4.00
C GLN A 163 1.02 16.35 3.66
N GLY A 164 0.82 15.03 3.71
CA GLY A 164 -0.46 14.49 3.33
C GLY A 164 -0.56 12.99 3.50
N GLN A 165 -1.63 12.45 2.97
CA GLN A 165 -1.94 11.03 2.99
C GLN A 165 -2.28 10.56 1.58
N LEU A 166 -1.86 9.34 1.24
CA LEU A 166 -2.30 8.62 0.06
C LEU A 166 -2.99 7.33 0.48
N ALA A 167 -4.31 7.26 0.31
CA ALA A 167 -5.12 6.09 0.59
C ALA A 167 -5.31 5.25 -0.68
N ILE A 168 -4.93 3.98 -0.61
CA ILE A 168 -5.05 3.02 -1.71
C ILE A 168 -5.88 1.83 -1.23
N LYS A 169 -6.90 1.44 -2.00
CA LYS A 169 -7.73 0.28 -1.71
C LYS A 169 -7.71 -0.70 -2.89
N LEU A 170 -7.16 -1.88 -2.69
CA LEU A 170 -7.00 -2.95 -3.67
C LEU A 170 -7.74 -4.21 -3.21
N GLY A 171 -9.04 -4.30 -3.53
CA GLY A 171 -9.85 -5.41 -3.04
C GLY A 171 -9.91 -5.44 -1.52
N PRO A 172 -9.47 -6.54 -0.87
CA PRO A 172 -9.44 -6.63 0.59
C PRO A 172 -8.30 -5.83 1.23
N ILE A 173 -7.34 -5.35 0.41
CA ILE A 173 -6.17 -4.63 0.90
C ILE A 173 -6.47 -3.14 0.91
N ALA A 174 -6.38 -2.52 2.08
CA ALA A 174 -6.42 -1.08 2.24
C ALA A 174 -5.11 -0.62 2.86
N ALA A 175 -4.52 0.44 2.32
CA ALA A 175 -3.32 1.07 2.83
C ALA A 175 -3.50 2.58 2.83
N ALA A 176 -2.97 3.25 3.85
CA ALA A 176 -3.02 4.69 4.00
C ALA A 176 -1.63 5.21 4.38
N PHE A 177 -0.87 5.62 3.37
CA PHE A 177 0.47 6.15 3.54
C PHE A 177 0.41 7.60 3.97
N ASN A 178 0.75 7.88 5.23
CA ASN A 178 0.97 9.23 5.72
C ASN A 178 2.42 9.60 5.48
N GLY A 179 2.67 10.78 4.92
CA GLY A 179 4.02 11.12 4.52
C GLY A 179 4.23 12.56 4.12
N GLU A 180 5.43 12.79 3.62
CA GLU A 180 5.88 14.07 3.09
C GLU A 180 6.36 13.91 1.65
N ALA A 181 6.26 14.99 0.90
CA ALA A 181 6.84 15.10 -0.42
C ALA A 181 7.50 16.47 -0.59
N ARG A 182 8.51 16.54 -1.45
CA ARG A 182 9.17 17.75 -1.88
C ARG A 182 9.01 17.92 -3.38
N MET A 183 8.61 19.09 -3.81
CA MET A 183 8.42 19.43 -5.22
C MET A 183 9.61 20.27 -5.71
N ILE A 184 10.24 19.82 -6.78
CA ILE A 184 11.35 20.48 -7.47
C ILE A 184 10.88 20.78 -8.88
N ARG A 185 11.05 22.01 -9.35
CA ARG A 185 10.58 22.45 -10.68
C ARG A 185 11.71 23.08 -11.48
N ASP A 186 11.78 22.74 -12.76
CA ASP A 186 12.65 23.34 -13.74
C ASP A 186 11.77 24.07 -14.79
N GLU A 187 11.73 25.39 -14.69
CA GLU A 187 10.92 26.24 -15.55
C GLU A 187 11.41 26.21 -17.01
N ALA A 188 12.74 26.15 -17.21
CA ALA A 188 13.34 26.19 -18.55
C ALA A 188 13.04 24.90 -19.33
N MET A 189 13.05 23.77 -18.64
CA MET A 189 12.82 22.45 -19.24
C MET A 189 11.37 22.00 -19.15
N GLN A 190 10.48 22.78 -18.52
CA GLN A 190 9.08 22.44 -18.24
C GLN A 190 8.96 21.04 -17.63
N ARG A 191 9.84 20.76 -16.67
CA ARG A 191 10.00 19.48 -16.00
C ARG A 191 9.91 19.66 -14.50
N GLY A 192 9.18 18.77 -13.82
CA GLY A 192 9.16 18.75 -12.37
C GLY A 192 9.47 17.36 -11.83
N MET A 193 9.92 17.34 -10.58
CA MET A 193 10.19 16.15 -9.83
C MET A 193 9.56 16.25 -8.44
N ILE A 194 8.89 15.20 -8.01
CA ILE A 194 8.33 15.08 -6.68
C ILE A 194 9.04 13.92 -5.98
N LEU A 195 9.71 14.23 -4.88
CA LEU A 195 10.37 13.25 -4.02
C LEU A 195 9.49 13.02 -2.81
N GLY A 196 8.99 11.80 -2.65
CA GLY A 196 8.05 11.47 -1.58
C GLY A 196 8.50 10.30 -0.71
N ALA A 197 8.09 10.32 0.56
CA ALA A 197 8.21 9.21 1.47
C ALA A 197 6.97 9.13 2.36
N GLY A 198 6.52 7.90 2.66
CA GLY A 198 5.35 7.67 3.49
C GLY A 198 5.38 6.35 4.22
N ARG A 199 4.56 6.26 5.27
CA ARG A 199 4.40 5.05 6.09
C ARG A 199 2.93 4.73 6.27
N ASP A 200 2.58 3.47 6.08
CA ASP A 200 1.29 2.94 6.47
C ASP A 200 1.41 2.30 7.86
N ARG A 201 0.63 2.83 8.81
CA ARG A 201 0.69 2.38 10.22
C ARG A 201 0.07 0.99 10.40
N LEU A 202 -0.94 0.64 9.60
CA LEU A 202 -1.65 -0.63 9.75
C LEU A 202 -0.81 -1.82 9.29
N SER A 203 -0.17 -1.71 8.12
CA SER A 203 0.66 -2.78 7.57
C SER A 203 2.12 -2.66 7.95
N ALA A 204 2.54 -1.60 8.65
CA ALA A 204 3.93 -1.24 8.90
C ALA A 204 4.79 -1.13 7.61
N SER A 205 4.16 -0.94 6.46
CA SER A 205 4.84 -0.76 5.19
C SER A 205 5.36 0.68 5.01
N ARG A 206 6.44 0.81 4.24
CA ARG A 206 7.05 2.10 3.90
C ARG A 206 7.10 2.23 2.39
N ALA A 207 6.85 3.43 1.90
CA ALA A 207 6.97 3.77 0.49
C ALA A 207 7.90 4.97 0.33
N SER A 208 8.77 4.91 -0.67
CA SER A 208 9.55 6.05 -1.16
C SER A 208 9.33 6.15 -2.66
N ALA A 209 9.17 7.35 -3.19
CA ALA A 209 8.86 7.53 -4.60
C ALA A 209 9.54 8.77 -5.19
N GLU A 210 9.92 8.66 -6.44
CA GLU A 210 10.34 9.74 -7.31
C GLU A 210 9.37 9.81 -8.48
N ILE A 211 8.69 10.94 -8.63
CA ILE A 211 7.72 11.17 -9.70
C ILE A 211 8.29 12.29 -10.56
N GLU A 212 8.69 11.95 -11.76
CA GLU A 212 9.13 12.90 -12.77
C GLU A 212 7.96 13.19 -13.71
N TYR A 213 7.69 14.46 -13.99
CA TYR A 213 6.73 14.86 -15.01
C TYR A 213 7.34 15.87 -15.97
N ARG A 214 6.97 15.78 -17.23
CA ARG A 214 7.38 16.68 -18.30
C ARG A 214 6.15 17.13 -19.07
N LEU A 215 6.10 18.41 -19.40
CA LEU A 215 5.05 19.00 -20.22
C LEU A 215 5.63 19.43 -21.57
N SER A 216 4.95 19.07 -22.65
CA SER A 216 5.27 19.50 -24.00
C SER A 216 4.01 19.97 -24.73
N ALA A 217 4.14 21.03 -25.55
CA ALA A 217 3.03 21.46 -26.37
C ALA A 217 2.75 20.42 -27.47
N GLU A 218 1.49 20.09 -27.70
CA GLU A 218 1.10 19.26 -28.84
C GLU A 218 1.08 20.11 -30.10
N GLN A 219 1.74 19.65 -31.15
CA GLN A 219 1.85 20.43 -32.39
C GLN A 219 0.49 20.66 -33.04
N GLY A 220 0.20 21.92 -33.37
CA GLY A 220 -1.02 22.30 -34.10
C GLY A 220 -2.28 22.42 -33.25
N THR A 221 -2.20 22.20 -31.95
CA THR A 221 -3.32 22.30 -31.02
C THR A 221 -2.99 23.15 -29.80
N ALA A 222 -4.03 23.67 -29.10
CA ALA A 222 -3.84 24.32 -27.81
C ALA A 222 -3.90 23.25 -26.69
N ALA A 223 -3.25 22.12 -26.89
CA ALA A 223 -3.22 21.01 -25.95
C ALA A 223 -1.79 20.76 -25.42
N THR A 224 -1.70 20.10 -24.28
CA THR A 224 -0.46 19.78 -23.59
C THR A 224 -0.35 18.27 -23.41
N GLN A 225 0.71 17.71 -23.91
CA GLN A 225 1.15 16.36 -23.61
C GLN A 225 1.82 16.37 -22.23
N VAL A 226 1.38 15.48 -21.35
CA VAL A 226 1.96 15.26 -20.02
C VAL A 226 2.51 13.86 -19.94
N ASP A 227 3.82 13.76 -19.77
CA ASP A 227 4.53 12.49 -19.56
C ASP A 227 4.94 12.38 -18.10
N ILE A 228 4.56 11.29 -17.43
CA ILE A 228 4.85 11.03 -16.03
C ILE A 228 5.60 9.70 -15.91
N THR A 229 6.71 9.73 -15.20
CA THR A 229 7.45 8.53 -14.78
C THR A 229 7.44 8.45 -13.26
N VAL A 230 6.89 7.37 -12.73
CA VAL A 230 6.87 7.07 -11.29
C VAL A 230 7.87 5.94 -11.03
N ARG A 231 8.84 6.20 -10.18
CA ARG A 231 9.76 5.20 -9.63
C ARG A 231 9.51 5.11 -8.15
N ALA A 232 9.15 3.92 -7.67
CA ALA A 232 8.83 3.74 -6.25
C ALA A 232 9.51 2.49 -5.67
N LEU A 233 9.82 2.58 -4.39
CA LEU A 233 10.31 1.49 -3.56
C LEU A 233 9.31 1.27 -2.44
N LEU A 234 8.61 0.14 -2.50
CA LEU A 234 7.70 -0.30 -1.45
C LEU A 234 8.37 -1.38 -0.62
N LEU A 235 8.42 -1.18 0.70
CA LEU A 235 9.01 -2.09 1.68
C LEU A 235 7.96 -2.54 2.68
N GLY A 236 8.16 -3.72 3.27
CA GLY A 236 7.23 -4.31 4.24
C GLY A 236 6.22 -5.26 3.60
N PRO A 237 5.16 -5.65 4.33
CA PRO A 237 4.19 -6.67 3.87
C PRO A 237 3.52 -6.35 2.53
N LEU A 238 3.33 -5.08 2.20
CA LEU A 238 2.72 -4.68 0.92
C LEU A 238 3.66 -4.78 -0.28
N ALA A 239 4.97 -4.95 -0.08
CA ALA A 239 5.97 -5.03 -1.15
C ALA A 239 5.75 -6.22 -2.10
N GLN A 240 5.18 -7.33 -1.59
CA GLN A 240 4.86 -8.50 -2.39
C GLN A 240 3.84 -8.22 -3.51
N PHE A 241 3.01 -7.19 -3.36
CA PHE A 241 2.02 -6.78 -4.36
C PHE A 241 2.61 -5.86 -5.44
N GLY A 242 3.75 -5.22 -5.19
CA GLY A 242 4.36 -4.23 -6.09
C GLY A 242 4.84 -4.80 -7.44
N ARG A 243 5.04 -6.11 -7.54
CA ARG A 243 5.55 -6.78 -8.76
C ARG A 243 4.47 -7.42 -9.62
N SER A 244 3.21 -7.25 -9.28
CA SER A 244 2.10 -7.88 -10.02
C SER A 244 1.67 -7.03 -11.22
N ALA A 245 1.24 -7.68 -12.32
CA ALA A 245 0.61 -7.00 -13.46
C ALA A 245 -0.62 -6.16 -13.07
N ILE A 246 -1.21 -6.47 -11.91
CA ILE A 246 -2.33 -5.72 -11.32
C ILE A 246 -1.92 -4.29 -10.97
N VAL A 247 -0.66 -4.06 -10.55
CA VAL A 247 -0.16 -2.72 -10.21
C VAL A 247 -0.07 -1.83 -11.46
N SER A 248 0.38 -2.37 -12.57
CA SER A 248 0.44 -1.61 -13.85
C SER A 248 -0.96 -1.23 -14.34
N ASP A 249 -1.92 -2.17 -14.29
CA ASP A 249 -3.31 -1.92 -14.71
C ASP A 249 -4.00 -0.90 -13.77
N LEU A 250 -3.68 -0.95 -12.48
CA LEU A 250 -4.19 0.03 -11.50
C LEU A 250 -3.58 1.41 -11.73
N ALA A 251 -2.27 1.47 -11.95
CA ALA A 251 -1.57 2.72 -12.17
C ALA A 251 -2.07 3.44 -13.43
N ALA A 252 -2.33 2.68 -14.52
CA ALA A 252 -2.95 3.23 -15.71
C ALA A 252 -4.31 3.89 -15.41
N ARG A 253 -5.15 3.23 -14.60
CA ARG A 253 -6.45 3.78 -14.20
C ARG A 253 -6.35 5.00 -13.31
N ILE A 254 -5.44 4.97 -12.34
CA ILE A 254 -5.19 6.14 -11.48
C ILE A 254 -4.73 7.31 -12.35
N GLY A 255 -3.85 7.08 -13.33
CA GLY A 255 -3.42 8.09 -14.30
C GLY A 255 -4.58 8.67 -15.11
N ASP A 256 -5.46 7.81 -15.65
CA ASP A 256 -6.65 8.24 -16.39
C ASP A 256 -7.62 9.04 -15.51
N MET A 257 -7.80 8.65 -14.25
CA MET A 257 -8.64 9.40 -13.30
C MET A 257 -8.01 10.73 -12.96
N PHE A 258 -6.71 10.76 -12.71
CA PHE A 258 -5.96 11.98 -12.44
C PHE A 258 -6.08 12.98 -13.60
N ALA A 259 -5.90 12.53 -14.84
CA ALA A 259 -6.03 13.39 -16.03
C ALA A 259 -7.43 14.00 -16.13
N ARG A 260 -8.50 13.19 -16.00
CA ARG A 260 -9.88 13.68 -16.01
C ARG A 260 -10.18 14.68 -14.89
N ASN A 261 -9.76 14.37 -13.67
CA ASN A 261 -9.96 15.25 -12.52
C ASN A 261 -9.22 16.58 -12.69
N LEU A 262 -8.03 16.52 -13.30
CA LEU A 262 -7.23 17.70 -13.61
C LEU A 262 -7.96 18.59 -14.63
N GLU A 263 -8.45 18.03 -15.73
CA GLU A 263 -9.21 18.76 -16.76
C GLU A 263 -10.47 19.40 -16.19
N GLN A 264 -11.23 18.67 -15.37
CA GLN A 264 -12.44 19.18 -14.73
C GLN A 264 -12.14 20.35 -13.78
N ARG A 265 -11.10 20.26 -12.98
CA ARG A 265 -10.68 21.35 -12.09
C ARG A 265 -10.13 22.55 -12.83
N MET A 266 -9.43 22.36 -13.92
CA MET A 266 -8.97 23.46 -14.77
C MET A 266 -10.13 24.13 -15.52
N ALA A 267 -11.21 23.38 -15.81
CA ALA A 267 -12.42 23.92 -16.40
C ALA A 267 -13.31 24.71 -15.42
N GLY A 268 -12.99 24.68 -14.10
CA GLY A 268 -13.73 25.44 -13.08
C GLY A 268 -15.08 24.81 -12.68
N SER A 269 -15.29 23.51 -12.93
CA SER A 269 -16.53 22.81 -12.56
C SER A 269 -16.59 22.59 -11.04
N PRO A 270 -17.61 23.11 -10.32
CA PRO A 270 -17.73 22.99 -8.85
C PRO A 270 -18.05 21.58 -8.36
N ASP A 271 -18.65 20.73 -9.20
CA ASP A 271 -19.08 19.38 -8.82
C ASP A 271 -17.95 18.36 -8.67
N ALA A 272 -16.70 18.73 -9.01
CA ALA A 272 -15.53 17.87 -8.85
C ALA A 272 -15.05 17.72 -7.39
N MET A 273 -15.74 18.36 -6.43
CA MET A 273 -15.25 18.43 -5.05
C MET A 273 -15.62 17.21 -4.18
N ASP A 274 -16.68 16.47 -4.51
CA ASP A 274 -17.22 15.45 -3.60
C ASP A 274 -16.82 14.00 -3.93
N GLU A 275 -16.48 13.68 -5.17
CA GLU A 275 -16.10 12.30 -5.56
C GLU A 275 -14.61 11.97 -5.36
N THR A 276 -13.75 12.98 -5.20
CA THR A 276 -12.28 12.80 -5.25
C THR A 276 -11.70 12.29 -3.92
N THR A 277 -12.43 12.43 -2.81
CA THR A 277 -11.97 12.02 -1.48
C THR A 277 -12.34 10.58 -1.13
N ALA A 278 -13.17 9.92 -1.93
CA ALA A 278 -13.57 8.54 -1.68
C ALA A 278 -12.44 7.55 -2.05
N PRO A 279 -12.16 6.57 -1.19
CA PRO A 279 -11.21 5.50 -1.53
C PRO A 279 -11.70 4.76 -2.78
N ILE A 280 -10.80 4.46 -3.72
CA ILE A 280 -11.09 3.81 -5.00
C ILE A 280 -11.92 2.54 -4.74
N PRO A 281 -13.19 2.44 -5.21
CA PRO A 281 -14.04 1.29 -4.93
C PRO A 281 -13.53 0.07 -5.73
N ALA A 282 -12.96 -0.90 -5.03
CA ALA A 282 -12.34 -2.10 -5.61
C ALA A 282 -13.27 -2.90 -6.53
N GLY A 283 -14.59 -2.87 -6.29
CA GLY A 283 -15.57 -3.58 -7.11
C GLY A 283 -15.73 -2.99 -8.51
N ALA A 284 -15.65 -1.68 -8.65
CA ALA A 284 -15.71 -1.01 -9.96
C ALA A 284 -14.42 -1.24 -10.76
N LEU A 285 -13.28 -1.26 -10.07
CA LEU A 285 -11.96 -1.56 -10.65
C LEU A 285 -11.89 -3.00 -11.19
N LEU A 286 -12.32 -3.98 -10.40
CA LEU A 286 -12.27 -5.38 -10.80
C LEU A 286 -13.18 -5.67 -12.00
N ARG A 287 -14.40 -5.14 -12.01
CA ARG A 287 -15.35 -5.31 -13.14
C ARG A 287 -14.79 -4.74 -14.43
N ALA A 288 -14.14 -3.61 -14.40
CA ALA A 288 -13.65 -2.96 -15.61
C ALA A 288 -12.31 -3.56 -16.09
N VAL A 289 -11.45 -4.10 -15.21
CA VAL A 289 -10.28 -4.90 -15.61
C VAL A 289 -10.74 -6.20 -16.29
N ILE A 290 -11.75 -6.86 -15.74
CA ILE A 290 -12.33 -8.07 -16.33
C ILE A 290 -12.96 -7.72 -17.68
N ALA A 291 -13.75 -6.65 -17.79
CA ALA A 291 -14.37 -6.22 -19.03
C ALA A 291 -13.35 -5.86 -20.13
N ALA A 292 -12.25 -5.16 -19.75
CA ALA A 292 -11.18 -4.83 -20.69
C ALA A 292 -10.41 -6.08 -21.18
N ARG A 293 -10.17 -7.06 -20.31
CA ARG A 293 -9.53 -8.34 -20.69
C ARG A 293 -10.44 -9.18 -21.57
N VAL A 294 -11.74 -9.24 -21.28
CA VAL A 294 -12.75 -9.93 -22.11
C VAL A 294 -12.83 -9.26 -23.48
N LYS A 295 -12.90 -7.92 -23.55
CA LYS A 295 -12.93 -7.19 -24.82
C LYS A 295 -11.68 -7.41 -25.67
N LYS A 296 -10.50 -7.45 -25.03
CA LYS A 296 -9.20 -7.72 -25.69
C LYS A 296 -9.09 -9.19 -26.17
N ALA A 297 -9.61 -10.14 -25.39
CA ALA A 297 -9.71 -11.55 -25.79
C ALA A 297 -10.68 -11.76 -26.95
N PHE A 298 -11.84 -11.10 -26.91
CA PHE A 298 -12.85 -11.16 -27.98
C PHE A 298 -12.35 -10.53 -29.29
N ALA A 299 -11.64 -9.40 -29.21
CA ALA A 299 -11.02 -8.77 -30.37
C ALA A 299 -9.93 -9.64 -31.01
N ARG A 300 -9.17 -10.41 -30.20
CA ARG A 300 -8.18 -11.38 -30.71
C ARG A 300 -8.83 -12.61 -31.34
N LEU A 301 -9.99 -13.06 -30.83
CA LEU A 301 -10.75 -14.15 -31.43
C LEU A 301 -11.35 -13.75 -32.79
N LEU A 302 -11.96 -12.56 -32.85
CA LEU A 302 -12.56 -12.04 -34.11
C LEU A 302 -11.50 -11.76 -35.19
N GLY A 303 -10.28 -11.34 -34.78
CA GLY A 303 -9.16 -11.16 -35.71
C GLY A 303 -8.61 -12.48 -36.31
N LYS A 304 -8.86 -13.62 -35.65
CA LYS A 304 -8.47 -14.96 -36.17
C LYS A 304 -9.48 -15.55 -37.16
N PHE A 305 -10.75 -15.07 -37.19
CA PHE A 305 -11.78 -15.51 -38.10
C PHE A 305 -11.86 -14.68 -39.39
N ARG A 306 -11.01 -13.68 -39.57
CA ARG A 306 -10.94 -12.80 -40.74
C ARG A 306 -9.71 -13.02 -41.62
N ARG A 307 -9.07 -14.18 -41.48
CA ARG A 307 -8.03 -14.64 -42.43
C ARG A 307 -8.43 -15.96 -43.05
#